data_51e33f6a50dcc3734a7645266445e77f
#
_entry.id   51e33f6a50dcc3734a7645266445e77f
#
_cell.length_a   1.000
_cell.length_b   1.000
_cell.length_c   1.000
_cell.angle_alpha   90.00
_cell.angle_beta   90.00
_cell.angle_gamma   90.00
#
_symmetry.space_group_name_H-M   'P 1'
#
loop_
_entity.id
_entity.type
_entity.pdbx_description
1 polymer ?
#
loop_
_entity_poly.entity_id
_entity_poly.type
_entity_poly.pdbx_seq_one_letter_code
_entity_poly.pdbx_strand_id
1 'polypeptide(L)'
;MNRLLIFAIILFSLSATAQRNPFANLTEKNGKIGIGTTTPDELLTVKGKIHTQEVLVDLEGAVAPDYVFETYYNGFSEMMPEYSLISLEELEAFLKENYHLPNVPSAETMRTEGISLKEMNLILLQKIEELTLYTLQQQKEIDALKEKISEK
;
A
#
# COMPACT_ATOMS: atom_id res chain seq x y z
N MET A 1 45.39 -51.57 15.90
CA MET A 1 44.17 -51.35 15.06
C MET A 1 43.20 -50.31 15.63
N ASN A 2 42.99 -50.23 16.95
CA ASN A 2 42.05 -49.30 17.57
C ASN A 2 42.43 -47.80 17.54
N ARG A 3 43.73 -47.46 17.55
CA ARG A 3 44.17 -46.05 17.55
C ARG A 3 43.97 -45.33 16.19
N LEU A 4 44.12 -46.05 15.09
CA LEU A 4 43.85 -45.56 13.73
C LEU A 4 42.37 -45.31 13.49
N LEU A 5 41.48 -46.17 14.01
CA LEU A 5 40.04 -46.03 13.94
C LEU A 5 39.52 -44.82 14.73
N ILE A 6 40.08 -44.55 15.90
CA ILE A 6 39.74 -43.39 16.72
C ILE A 6 40.17 -42.10 16.01
N PHE A 7 41.35 -42.06 15.39
CA PHE A 7 41.82 -40.92 14.63
C PHE A 7 40.96 -40.65 13.39
N ALA A 8 40.49 -41.69 12.69
CA ALA A 8 39.59 -41.57 11.55
C ALA A 8 38.21 -41.04 11.94
N ILE A 9 37.67 -41.45 13.10
CA ILE A 9 36.38 -40.96 13.62
C ILE A 9 36.50 -39.50 14.04
N ILE A 10 37.62 -39.07 14.67
CA ILE A 10 37.85 -37.67 15.03
C ILE A 10 38.00 -36.77 13.78
N LEU A 11 38.70 -37.23 12.75
CA LEU A 11 38.83 -36.50 11.48
C LEU A 11 37.49 -36.40 10.77
N PHE A 12 36.63 -37.42 10.82
CA PHE A 12 35.30 -37.38 10.19
C PHE A 12 34.33 -36.45 10.93
N SER A 13 34.43 -36.35 12.26
CA SER A 13 33.60 -35.43 13.06
C SER A 13 33.97 -33.96 12.87
N LEU A 14 35.24 -33.63 12.57
CA LEU A 14 35.69 -32.29 12.27
C LEU A 14 35.21 -31.77 10.87
N SER A 15 34.90 -32.70 9.97
CA SER A 15 34.40 -32.31 8.62
C SER A 15 32.91 -31.93 8.60
N ALA A 16 32.15 -32.22 9.65
CA ALA A 16 30.71 -32.02 9.72
C ALA A 16 30.28 -30.56 10.02
N THR A 17 31.20 -29.66 10.35
CA THR A 17 30.89 -28.29 10.77
C THR A 17 30.93 -27.26 9.65
N ALA A 18 31.20 -27.67 8.43
CA ALA A 18 31.30 -26.75 7.29
C ALA A 18 30.01 -26.66 6.47
N GLN A 19 28.84 -26.82 7.09
CA GLN A 19 27.59 -26.47 6.41
C GLN A 19 27.48 -24.95 6.42
N ARG A 20 27.99 -24.31 5.35
CA ARG A 20 27.72 -22.89 5.07
C ARG A 20 26.22 -22.72 5.08
N ASN A 21 25.72 -21.86 5.96
CA ASN A 21 24.32 -21.48 5.93
C ASN A 21 24.04 -20.88 4.53
N PRO A 22 23.35 -21.61 3.63
CA PRO A 22 23.09 -21.11 2.28
C PRO A 22 22.21 -19.87 2.27
N PHE A 23 21.63 -19.53 3.43
CA PHE A 23 20.71 -18.41 3.63
C PHE A 23 21.32 -17.35 4.58
N ALA A 24 22.55 -16.91 4.31
CA ALA A 24 23.25 -15.94 5.16
C ALA A 24 22.46 -14.64 5.40
N ASN A 25 21.55 -14.28 4.46
CA ASN A 25 20.70 -13.09 4.54
C ASN A 25 19.27 -13.38 5.06
N LEU A 26 18.99 -14.62 5.48
CA LEU A 26 17.68 -15.00 5.99
C LEU A 26 17.80 -15.25 7.51
N THR A 27 16.96 -14.58 8.27
CA THR A 27 16.91 -14.69 9.73
C THR A 27 15.51 -15.13 10.14
N GLU A 28 15.41 -16.13 11.03
CA GLU A 28 14.19 -16.41 11.79
C GLU A 28 14.36 -15.87 13.21
N LYS A 29 13.35 -15.16 13.71
CA LYS A 29 13.32 -14.66 15.09
C LYS A 29 11.87 -14.58 15.58
N ASN A 30 11.55 -15.33 16.63
CA ASN A 30 10.22 -15.34 17.26
C ASN A 30 9.07 -15.63 16.28
N GLY A 31 9.25 -16.54 15.35
CA GLY A 31 8.26 -16.90 14.33
C GLY A 31 8.16 -15.89 13.16
N LYS A 32 9.00 -14.86 13.13
CA LYS A 32 9.10 -13.88 12.05
C LYS A 32 10.32 -14.13 11.17
N ILE A 33 10.19 -13.92 9.86
CA ILE A 33 11.25 -14.11 8.88
C ILE A 33 11.77 -12.76 8.40
N GLY A 34 13.07 -12.54 8.52
CA GLY A 34 13.77 -11.38 7.99
C GLY A 34 14.63 -11.74 6.77
N ILE A 35 14.52 -10.99 5.70
CA ILE A 35 15.44 -11.02 4.56
C ILE A 35 16.20 -9.69 4.55
N GLY A 36 17.53 -9.75 4.72
CA GLY A 36 18.36 -8.55 4.82
C GLY A 36 18.23 -7.79 6.15
N THR A 37 17.61 -8.39 7.17
CA THR A 37 17.48 -7.84 8.52
C THR A 37 17.53 -8.96 9.56
N THR A 38 18.08 -8.66 10.75
CA THR A 38 18.10 -9.55 11.92
C THR A 38 17.00 -9.20 12.93
N THR A 39 16.21 -8.17 12.65
CA THR A 39 15.13 -7.68 13.52
C THR A 39 13.84 -7.52 12.72
N PRO A 40 13.20 -8.63 12.29
CA PRO A 40 11.93 -8.56 11.58
C PRO A 40 10.85 -7.99 12.52
N ASP A 41 10.13 -7.01 12.05
CA ASP A 41 8.99 -6.35 12.72
C ASP A 41 7.65 -7.00 12.34
N GLU A 42 7.56 -7.62 11.15
CA GLU A 42 6.39 -8.34 10.64
C GLU A 42 6.68 -9.82 10.42
N LEU A 43 5.66 -10.65 10.12
CA LEU A 43 5.84 -12.08 9.83
C LEU A 43 6.86 -12.31 8.70
N LEU A 44 6.89 -11.42 7.72
CA LEU A 44 7.94 -11.34 6.69
C LEU A 44 8.39 -9.89 6.56
N THR A 45 9.64 -9.62 6.93
CA THR A 45 10.28 -8.31 6.75
C THR A 45 11.41 -8.41 5.74
N VAL A 46 11.34 -7.62 4.66
CA VAL A 46 12.38 -7.54 3.62
C VAL A 46 13.00 -6.15 3.62
N LYS A 47 14.26 -6.03 4.02
CA LYS A 47 15.03 -4.79 3.91
C LYS A 47 15.82 -4.81 2.59
N GLY A 48 15.09 -4.55 1.49
CA GLY A 48 15.59 -4.59 0.11
C GLY A 48 14.46 -4.47 -0.89
N LYS A 49 14.78 -4.68 -2.16
CA LYS A 49 13.79 -4.70 -3.24
C LYS A 49 13.23 -6.12 -3.40
N ILE A 50 11.92 -6.22 -3.59
CA ILE A 50 11.26 -7.46 -3.99
C ILE A 50 11.00 -7.38 -5.50
N HIS A 51 11.50 -8.37 -6.25
CA HIS A 51 11.20 -8.54 -7.67
C HIS A 51 10.21 -9.70 -7.81
N THR A 52 9.00 -9.42 -8.20
CA THR A 52 7.91 -10.38 -8.34
C THR A 52 7.10 -10.09 -9.60
N GLN A 53 6.38 -11.08 -10.10
CA GLN A 53 5.47 -10.91 -11.23
C GLN A 53 4.11 -10.36 -10.77
N GLU A 54 3.66 -10.73 -9.57
CA GLU A 54 2.36 -10.33 -9.03
C GLU A 54 2.40 -10.28 -7.51
N VAL A 55 1.60 -9.37 -6.94
CA VAL A 55 1.30 -9.31 -5.49
C VAL A 55 -0.21 -9.20 -5.33
N LEU A 56 -0.83 -10.26 -4.81
CA LEU A 56 -2.23 -10.22 -4.40
C LEU A 56 -2.31 -9.72 -2.95
N VAL A 57 -3.05 -8.65 -2.74
CA VAL A 57 -3.27 -8.05 -1.41
C VAL A 57 -4.76 -8.19 -1.06
N ASP A 58 -5.05 -8.96 -0.02
CA ASP A 58 -6.42 -9.13 0.47
C ASP A 58 -6.97 -7.82 1.05
N LEU A 59 -8.24 -7.54 0.74
CA LEU A 59 -8.95 -6.37 1.24
C LEU A 59 -9.64 -6.60 2.58
N GLU A 60 -9.40 -7.72 3.26
CA GLU A 60 -10.04 -8.03 4.55
C GLU A 60 -9.98 -6.83 5.50
N GLY A 61 -11.14 -6.40 5.99
CA GLY A 61 -11.29 -5.24 6.88
C GLY A 61 -11.20 -3.87 6.20
N ALA A 62 -11.01 -3.80 4.88
CA ALA A 62 -11.00 -2.54 4.13
C ALA A 62 -12.25 -2.40 3.25
N VAL A 63 -12.69 -1.15 3.06
CA VAL A 63 -13.84 -0.80 2.22
C VAL A 63 -13.33 -0.28 0.86
N ALA A 64 -13.79 -0.89 -0.23
CA ALA A 64 -13.55 -0.38 -1.57
C ALA A 64 -14.33 0.93 -1.79
N PRO A 65 -13.81 1.88 -2.61
CA PRO A 65 -14.36 3.24 -2.67
C PRO A 65 -15.64 3.42 -3.48
N ASP A 66 -16.32 2.36 -3.94
CA ASP A 66 -17.61 2.42 -4.65
C ASP A 66 -18.66 3.31 -3.94
N TYR A 67 -18.49 3.54 -2.63
CA TYR A 67 -19.30 4.47 -1.85
C TYR A 67 -19.26 5.91 -2.37
N VAL A 68 -18.23 6.30 -3.11
CA VAL A 68 -18.14 7.64 -3.76
C VAL A 68 -19.26 7.81 -4.76
N PHE A 69 -19.42 6.86 -5.67
CA PHE A 69 -20.51 6.88 -6.65
C PHE A 69 -21.86 6.65 -6.01
N GLU A 70 -21.96 5.73 -5.05
CA GLU A 70 -23.22 5.49 -4.32
C GLU A 70 -23.70 6.77 -3.65
N THR A 71 -22.84 7.47 -2.91
CA THR A 71 -23.21 8.73 -2.24
C THR A 71 -23.60 9.80 -3.25
N TYR A 72 -22.90 9.93 -4.36
CA TYR A 72 -23.19 10.93 -5.37
C TYR A 72 -24.54 10.72 -6.06
N TYR A 73 -24.88 9.49 -6.44
CA TYR A 73 -26.10 9.19 -7.18
C TYR A 73 -27.30 8.89 -6.29
N ASN A 74 -27.11 8.31 -5.12
CA ASN A 74 -28.17 7.90 -4.20
C ASN A 74 -28.32 8.83 -2.97
N GLY A 75 -27.37 9.74 -2.75
CA GLY A 75 -27.32 10.66 -1.62
C GLY A 75 -26.75 10.02 -0.33
N PHE A 76 -26.42 8.73 -0.35
CA PHE A 76 -25.95 7.98 0.83
C PHE A 76 -25.29 6.66 0.41
N SER A 77 -24.31 6.19 1.19
CA SER A 77 -23.78 4.83 1.12
C SER A 77 -23.74 4.18 2.52
N GLU A 78 -24.20 2.95 2.60
CA GLU A 78 -24.09 2.16 3.85
C GLU A 78 -22.63 1.76 4.15
N MET A 79 -21.80 1.65 3.12
CA MET A 79 -20.40 1.28 3.27
C MET A 79 -19.55 2.37 3.94
N MET A 80 -19.90 3.64 3.73
CA MET A 80 -19.20 4.81 4.30
C MET A 80 -20.18 5.95 4.57
N PRO A 81 -21.00 5.86 5.64
CA PRO A 81 -22.07 6.83 5.93
C PRO A 81 -21.58 8.27 6.13
N GLU A 82 -20.36 8.45 6.63
CA GLU A 82 -19.75 9.75 6.89
C GLU A 82 -19.12 10.39 5.64
N TYR A 83 -19.08 9.66 4.52
CA TYR A 83 -18.45 10.18 3.31
C TYR A 83 -19.32 11.26 2.66
N SER A 84 -18.69 12.34 2.23
CA SER A 84 -19.25 13.36 1.36
C SER A 84 -18.22 13.86 0.37
N LEU A 85 -18.65 14.08 -0.88
CA LEU A 85 -17.82 14.73 -1.89
C LEU A 85 -17.73 16.22 -1.55
N ILE A 86 -16.54 16.74 -1.28
CA ILE A 86 -16.32 18.15 -1.01
C ILE A 86 -16.41 18.98 -2.29
N SER A 87 -16.69 20.28 -2.17
CA SER A 87 -16.69 21.18 -3.31
C SER A 87 -15.26 21.45 -3.83
N LEU A 88 -15.14 21.93 -5.08
CA LEU A 88 -13.83 22.31 -5.63
C LEU A 88 -13.22 23.50 -4.88
N GLU A 89 -14.03 24.39 -4.32
CA GLU A 89 -13.59 25.52 -3.50
C GLU A 89 -12.99 25.03 -2.17
N GLU A 90 -13.66 24.08 -1.50
CA GLU A 90 -13.16 23.47 -0.27
C GLU A 90 -11.88 22.65 -0.54
N LEU A 91 -11.84 21.93 -1.66
CA LEU A 91 -10.64 21.20 -2.08
C LEU A 91 -9.48 22.16 -2.33
N GLU A 92 -9.70 23.28 -3.02
CA GLU A 92 -8.65 24.27 -3.28
C GLU A 92 -8.14 24.88 -1.97
N ALA A 93 -9.03 25.21 -1.04
CA ALA A 93 -8.65 25.72 0.29
C ALA A 93 -7.78 24.72 1.05
N PHE A 94 -8.19 23.44 1.08
CA PHE A 94 -7.43 22.37 1.71
C PHE A 94 -6.03 22.21 1.10
N LEU A 95 -5.93 22.23 -0.23
CA LEU A 95 -4.65 22.07 -0.95
C LEU A 95 -3.68 23.22 -0.68
N LYS A 96 -4.18 24.45 -0.55
CA LYS A 96 -3.37 25.63 -0.21
C LYS A 96 -2.78 25.55 1.20
N GLU A 97 -3.49 24.94 2.13
CA GLU A 97 -3.06 24.81 3.52
C GLU A 97 -2.16 23.58 3.73
N ASN A 98 -2.50 22.44 3.12
CA ASN A 98 -1.90 21.16 3.49
C ASN A 98 -0.88 20.63 2.46
N TYR A 99 -0.88 21.13 1.21
CA TYR A 99 0.01 20.70 0.11
C TYR A 99 -0.07 19.21 -0.24
N HIS A 100 -1.15 18.51 0.12
CA HIS A 100 -1.46 17.13 -0.27
C HIS A 100 -2.98 16.96 -0.39
N LEU A 101 -3.42 15.90 -1.07
CA LEU A 101 -4.85 15.59 -1.21
C LEU A 101 -5.47 15.16 0.14
N PRO A 102 -6.76 15.44 0.38
CA PRO A 102 -7.48 14.94 1.54
C PRO A 102 -7.37 13.42 1.65
N ASN A 103 -7.14 12.91 2.87
CA ASN A 103 -6.93 11.49 3.21
C ASN A 103 -5.67 10.84 2.60
N VAL A 104 -4.88 11.55 1.80
CA VAL A 104 -3.57 11.08 1.35
C VAL A 104 -2.53 11.48 2.38
N PRO A 105 -1.69 10.57 2.87
CA PRO A 105 -0.61 10.92 3.80
C PRO A 105 0.32 11.99 3.21
N SER A 106 0.83 12.87 4.06
CA SER A 106 1.83 13.86 3.63
C SER A 106 3.15 13.21 3.22
N ALA A 107 3.97 13.90 2.44
CA ALA A 107 5.30 13.41 2.06
C ALA A 107 6.17 13.09 3.29
N GLU A 108 6.04 13.85 4.37
CA GLU A 108 6.76 13.58 5.62
C GLU A 108 6.27 12.31 6.31
N THR A 109 4.96 12.08 6.38
CA THR A 109 4.37 10.84 6.90
C THR A 109 4.83 9.64 6.09
N MET A 110 4.77 9.73 4.75
CA MET A 110 5.25 8.67 3.87
C MET A 110 6.74 8.35 4.07
N ARG A 111 7.56 9.37 4.34
CA ARG A 111 8.99 9.21 4.57
C ARG A 111 9.29 8.52 5.90
N THR A 112 8.53 8.80 6.94
CA THR A 112 8.78 8.30 8.30
C THR A 112 8.14 6.95 8.57
N GLU A 113 6.94 6.73 8.06
CA GLU A 113 6.12 5.55 8.36
C GLU A 113 6.08 4.54 7.21
N GLY A 114 6.50 4.96 6.01
CA GLY A 114 6.35 4.16 4.80
C GLY A 114 4.96 4.32 4.18
N ILE A 115 4.63 3.43 3.25
CA ILE A 115 3.37 3.44 2.52
C ILE A 115 2.76 2.03 2.57
N SER A 116 1.56 1.91 3.11
CA SER A 116 0.74 0.70 2.98
C SER A 116 0.25 0.58 1.55
N LEU A 117 0.63 -0.50 0.85
CA LEU A 117 0.24 -0.71 -0.54
C LEU A 117 -1.28 -0.82 -0.69
N LYS A 118 -1.95 -1.55 0.22
CA LYS A 118 -3.40 -1.72 0.23
C LYS A 118 -4.11 -0.37 0.41
N GLU A 119 -3.80 0.32 1.48
CA GLU A 119 -4.47 1.58 1.83
C GLU A 119 -4.24 2.66 0.76
N MET A 120 -3.01 2.78 0.27
CA MET A 120 -2.70 3.76 -0.76
C MET A 120 -3.47 3.50 -2.05
N ASN A 121 -3.58 2.23 -2.50
CA ASN A 121 -4.35 1.90 -3.69
C ASN A 121 -5.85 2.22 -3.53
N LEU A 122 -6.44 1.94 -2.36
CA LEU A 122 -7.84 2.28 -2.09
C LEU A 122 -8.06 3.80 -2.06
N ILE A 123 -7.16 4.55 -1.42
CA ILE A 123 -7.22 6.02 -1.41
C ILE A 123 -7.07 6.59 -2.83
N LEU A 124 -6.13 6.08 -3.61
CA LEU A 124 -5.95 6.54 -4.98
C LEU A 124 -7.16 6.22 -5.86
N LEU A 125 -7.78 5.05 -5.70
CA LEU A 125 -9.02 4.71 -6.40
C LEU A 125 -10.14 5.67 -6.00
N GLN A 126 -10.32 5.98 -4.71
CA GLN A 126 -11.25 7.00 -4.24
C GLN A 126 -11.01 8.36 -4.92
N LYS A 127 -9.75 8.79 -5.03
CA LYS A 127 -9.43 10.07 -5.69
C LYS A 127 -9.70 10.05 -7.19
N ILE A 128 -9.54 8.92 -7.85
CA ILE A 128 -9.92 8.74 -9.25
C ILE A 128 -11.45 8.85 -9.42
N GLU A 129 -12.23 8.24 -8.53
CA GLU A 129 -13.68 8.32 -8.55
C GLU A 129 -14.18 9.75 -8.29
N GLU A 130 -13.65 10.44 -7.28
CA GLU A 130 -13.93 11.85 -7.01
C GLU A 130 -13.59 12.73 -8.22
N LEU A 131 -12.41 12.57 -8.81
CA LEU A 131 -11.99 13.32 -10.01
C LEU A 131 -12.91 13.05 -11.20
N THR A 132 -13.38 11.82 -11.35
CA THR A 132 -14.36 11.45 -12.38
C THR A 132 -15.67 12.24 -12.20
N LEU A 133 -16.16 12.34 -10.97
CA LEU A 133 -17.37 13.12 -10.66
C LEU A 133 -17.19 14.61 -10.93
N TYR A 134 -16.07 15.22 -10.54
CA TYR A 134 -15.78 16.63 -10.86
C TYR A 134 -15.71 16.86 -12.37
N THR A 135 -15.11 15.94 -13.11
CA THR A 135 -15.03 16.03 -14.57
C THR A 135 -16.44 15.96 -15.21
N LEU A 136 -17.30 15.08 -14.72
CA LEU A 136 -18.69 14.97 -15.19
C LEU A 136 -19.52 16.22 -14.84
N GLN A 137 -19.31 16.81 -13.67
CA GLN A 137 -19.95 18.07 -13.30
C GLN A 137 -19.52 19.21 -14.22
N GLN A 138 -18.21 19.37 -14.43
CA GLN A 138 -17.66 20.38 -15.33
C GLN A 138 -18.19 20.19 -16.77
N GLN A 139 -18.32 18.95 -17.26
CA GLN A 139 -18.89 18.70 -18.58
C GLN A 139 -20.34 19.17 -18.68
N LYS A 140 -21.18 18.92 -17.66
CA LYS A 140 -22.57 19.40 -17.62
C LYS A 140 -22.65 20.93 -17.64
N GLU A 141 -21.77 21.60 -16.91
CA GLU A 141 -21.70 23.06 -16.88
C GLU A 141 -21.28 23.64 -18.24
N ILE A 142 -20.28 23.01 -18.88
CA ILE A 142 -19.83 23.39 -20.23
C ILE A 142 -20.98 23.25 -21.25
N ASP A 143 -21.75 22.18 -21.17
CA ASP A 143 -22.85 21.96 -22.10
C ASP A 143 -23.99 22.96 -21.86
N ALA A 144 -24.31 23.28 -20.61
CA ALA A 144 -25.25 24.31 -20.26
C ALA A 144 -24.81 25.73 -20.74
N LEU A 145 -23.51 26.01 -20.68
CA LEU A 145 -22.97 27.28 -21.20
C LEU A 145 -23.04 27.35 -22.73
N LYS A 146 -22.78 26.24 -23.43
CA LYS A 146 -22.92 26.16 -24.90
C LYS A 146 -24.34 26.40 -25.35
N GLU A 147 -25.34 25.81 -24.66
CA GLU A 147 -26.76 26.07 -24.96
C GLU A 147 -27.09 27.56 -24.82
N LYS A 148 -26.72 28.18 -23.71
CA LYS A 148 -26.95 29.62 -23.46
C LYS A 148 -26.29 30.53 -24.51
N ILE A 149 -25.16 30.11 -25.08
CA ILE A 149 -24.47 30.87 -26.13
C ILE A 149 -25.17 30.68 -27.48
N SER A 150 -25.69 29.48 -27.74
CA SER A 150 -26.39 29.19 -29.03
C SER A 150 -27.78 29.82 -29.14
N GLU A 151 -28.39 30.19 -28.01
CA GLU A 151 -29.71 30.86 -27.96
C GLU A 151 -29.63 32.38 -28.13
N LYS A 152 -28.43 32.96 -28.22
CA LYS A 152 -28.20 34.40 -28.47
C LYS A 152 -27.86 34.68 -29.93
#